data_d43d889a9b2d74d72e4ae175d1548d37
#
_entry.id   d43d889a9b2d74d72e4ae175d1548d37
#
_cell.length_a   1.000
_cell.length_b   1.000
_cell.length_c   1.000
_cell.angle_alpha   90.00
_cell.angle_beta   90.00
_cell.angle_gamma   90.00
#
_symmetry.space_group_name_H-M   'P 1'
#
loop_
_entity.id
_entity.type
_entity.pdbx_description
1 polymer ?
#
loop_
_entity_poly.entity_id
_entity_poly.type
_entity_poly.pdbx_seq_one_letter_code
_entity_poly.pdbx_strand_id
1 'polypeptide(L)'
;SLLEGLDSWIVEQVSSIPEENRVIVSKHKAMEYYGDAFGFETVSLLDFLGDSSSLRPENISSTLNMLKEENVKAIFPEQIPASKLLRNLSRQSSVPLASNQIFVDGLMMDGNMVSVAVHNTCTIVDSLGGSCDKESGSNLESEWYKLSD
;
A
#
# COMPACT_ATOMS: atom_id res chain seq x y z
N SER A 1 -1.91 -2.84 25.55
CA SER A 1 -3.21 -2.62 24.91
C SER A 1 -3.26 -3.29 23.54
N LEU A 2 -4.44 -3.43 22.98
CA LEU A 2 -4.63 -4.01 21.65
C LEU A 2 -3.97 -3.16 20.55
N LEU A 3 -4.03 -1.85 20.68
CA LEU A 3 -3.41 -0.94 19.70
C LEU A 3 -1.88 -1.04 19.73
N GLU A 4 -1.28 -1.20 20.90
CA GLU A 4 0.15 -1.45 21.00
C GLU A 4 0.53 -2.79 20.40
N GLY A 5 -0.31 -3.81 20.59
CA GLY A 5 -0.15 -5.12 19.97
C GLY A 5 -0.23 -5.06 18.47
N LEU A 6 -1.16 -4.26 17.93
CA LEU A 6 -1.27 -4.03 16.48
C LEU A 6 -0.02 -3.36 15.93
N ASP A 7 0.45 -2.31 16.59
CA ASP A 7 1.67 -1.59 16.19
C ASP A 7 2.87 -2.53 16.13
N SER A 8 3.07 -3.32 17.19
CA SER A 8 4.16 -4.30 17.27
C SER A 8 4.05 -5.35 16.16
N TRP A 9 2.84 -5.82 15.88
CA TRP A 9 2.59 -6.78 14.83
C TRP A 9 2.97 -6.20 13.45
N ILE A 10 2.56 -4.95 13.17
CA ILE A 10 2.90 -4.29 11.90
C ILE A 10 4.42 -4.18 11.76
N VAL A 11 5.11 -3.72 12.79
CA VAL A 11 6.58 -3.60 12.77
C VAL A 11 7.22 -4.95 12.46
N GLU A 12 6.74 -6.02 13.07
CA GLU A 12 7.26 -7.36 12.82
C GLU A 12 7.04 -7.79 11.38
N GLN A 13 5.83 -7.59 10.82
CA GLN A 13 5.55 -7.96 9.44
C GLN A 13 6.40 -7.14 8.46
N VAL A 14 6.50 -5.83 8.67
CA VAL A 14 7.30 -4.94 7.82
C VAL A 14 8.78 -5.33 7.86
N SER A 15 9.28 -5.85 8.97
CA SER A 15 10.68 -6.27 9.08
C SER A 15 11.05 -7.37 8.09
N SER A 16 10.09 -8.11 7.56
CA SER A 16 10.33 -9.14 6.55
C SER A 16 10.55 -8.58 5.14
N ILE A 17 10.27 -7.29 4.92
CA ILE A 17 10.49 -6.65 3.62
C ILE A 17 11.96 -6.20 3.54
N PRO A 18 12.69 -6.53 2.45
CA PRO A 18 14.02 -5.95 2.24
C PRO A 18 13.96 -4.41 2.30
N GLU A 19 14.90 -3.79 2.97
CA GLU A 19 14.90 -2.33 3.15
C GLU A 19 14.81 -1.56 1.83
N GLU A 20 15.53 -2.01 0.82
CA GLU A 20 15.54 -1.40 -0.50
C GLU A 20 14.18 -1.47 -1.22
N ASN A 21 13.28 -2.33 -0.75
CA ASN A 21 11.95 -2.49 -1.33
C ASN A 21 10.87 -1.66 -0.62
N ARG A 22 11.22 -0.93 0.43
CA ARG A 22 10.23 -0.21 1.27
C ARG A 22 9.81 1.12 0.65
N VAL A 23 9.20 1.02 -0.54
CA VAL A 23 8.62 2.14 -1.27
C VAL A 23 7.16 1.80 -1.56
N ILE A 24 6.24 2.66 -1.12
CA ILE A 24 4.82 2.52 -1.39
C ILE A 24 4.42 3.54 -2.45
N VAL A 25 4.02 3.05 -3.62
CA VAL A 25 3.54 3.89 -4.71
C VAL A 25 2.04 3.72 -4.85
N SER A 26 1.30 4.83 -4.76
CA SER A 26 -0.15 4.85 -4.92
C SER A 26 -0.55 6.03 -5.78
N LYS A 27 -1.81 6.06 -6.23
CA LYS A 27 -2.28 7.16 -7.08
C LYS A 27 -2.34 8.47 -6.30
N HIS A 28 -2.98 8.46 -5.14
CA HIS A 28 -3.16 9.63 -4.28
C HIS A 28 -2.19 9.61 -3.09
N LYS A 29 -1.99 10.77 -2.51
CA LYS A 29 -1.15 10.99 -1.34
C LYS A 29 -1.88 10.53 -0.07
N ALA A 30 -1.89 9.23 0.16
CA ALA A 30 -2.76 8.63 1.18
C ALA A 30 -2.03 7.79 2.23
N MET A 31 -0.82 7.31 1.94
CA MET A 31 -0.10 6.39 2.81
C MET A 31 1.09 7.03 3.53
N GLU A 32 1.17 8.36 3.55
CA GLU A 32 2.31 9.04 4.17
C GLU A 32 2.40 8.78 5.67
N TYR A 33 1.27 8.84 6.35
CA TYR A 33 1.24 8.60 7.79
C TYR A 33 1.75 7.19 8.13
N TYR A 34 1.28 6.19 7.36
CA TYR A 34 1.74 4.82 7.50
C TYR A 34 3.24 4.70 7.17
N GLY A 35 3.68 5.35 6.11
CA GLY A 35 5.08 5.34 5.70
C GLY A 35 6.00 5.94 6.76
N ASP A 36 5.62 7.08 7.32
CA ASP A 36 6.38 7.73 8.38
C ASP A 36 6.43 6.87 9.64
N ALA A 37 5.31 6.22 9.98
CA ALA A 37 5.23 5.39 11.18
C ALA A 37 6.07 4.10 11.07
N PHE A 38 6.16 3.51 9.88
CA PHE A 38 6.74 2.17 9.70
C PHE A 38 7.94 2.11 8.76
N GLY A 39 8.49 3.25 8.38
CA GLY A 39 9.77 3.31 7.66
C GLY A 39 9.68 3.07 6.15
N PHE A 40 8.63 3.53 5.50
CA PHE A 40 8.50 3.49 4.05
C PHE A 40 8.70 4.87 3.45
N GLU A 41 9.30 4.91 2.25
CA GLU A 41 9.17 6.05 1.37
C GLU A 41 7.80 5.93 0.69
N THR A 42 7.05 7.02 0.60
CA THR A 42 5.75 7.03 -0.05
C THR A 42 5.77 7.97 -1.24
N VAL A 43 5.22 7.51 -2.36
CA VAL A 43 5.20 8.27 -3.62
C VAL A 43 3.77 8.32 -4.14
N SER A 44 3.29 9.53 -4.41
CA SER A 44 2.00 9.76 -5.07
C SER A 44 2.21 9.95 -6.57
N LEU A 45 1.56 9.13 -7.38
CA LEU A 45 1.65 9.24 -8.84
C LEU A 45 1.13 10.58 -9.36
N LEU A 46 0.13 11.16 -8.69
CA LEU A 46 -0.41 12.45 -9.10
C LEU A 46 0.60 13.60 -8.97
N ASP A 47 1.59 13.48 -8.08
CA ASP A 47 2.66 14.48 -7.97
C ASP A 47 3.53 14.51 -9.24
N PHE A 48 3.64 13.39 -9.96
CA PHE A 48 4.37 13.30 -11.21
C PHE A 48 3.50 13.57 -12.43
N LEU A 49 2.25 13.08 -12.40
CA LEU A 49 1.33 13.17 -13.54
C LEU A 49 0.65 14.52 -13.64
N GLY A 50 0.58 15.26 -12.55
CA GLY A 50 -0.15 16.51 -12.49
C GLY A 50 -1.66 16.30 -12.44
N ASP A 51 -2.41 17.34 -12.73
CA ASP A 51 -3.87 17.29 -12.72
C ASP A 51 -4.37 16.31 -13.78
N SER A 52 -5.30 15.44 -13.37
CA SER A 52 -5.83 14.35 -14.21
C SER A 52 -6.60 14.81 -15.45
N SER A 53 -6.88 16.10 -15.60
CA SER A 53 -7.63 16.61 -16.74
C SER A 53 -6.82 16.66 -18.04
N SER A 54 -5.48 16.60 -17.97
CA SER A 54 -4.62 16.57 -19.16
C SER A 54 -3.29 15.91 -18.84
N LEU A 55 -3.21 14.62 -19.11
CA LEU A 55 -1.95 13.89 -18.97
C LEU A 55 -1.00 14.28 -20.10
N ARG A 56 0.10 14.92 -19.74
CA ARG A 56 1.13 15.31 -20.71
C ARG A 56 2.10 14.17 -20.95
N PRO A 57 2.53 13.93 -22.21
CA PRO A 57 3.50 12.86 -22.49
C PRO A 57 4.78 12.96 -21.67
N GLU A 58 5.31 14.16 -21.42
CA GLU A 58 6.50 14.36 -20.60
C GLU A 58 6.28 13.93 -19.14
N ASN A 59 5.06 14.11 -18.60
CA ASN A 59 4.73 13.68 -17.24
C ASN A 59 4.61 12.16 -17.14
N ILE A 60 4.10 11.53 -18.19
CA ILE A 60 4.04 10.07 -18.28
C ILE A 60 5.46 9.50 -18.32
N SER A 61 6.33 10.08 -19.14
CA SER A 61 7.73 9.66 -19.24
C SER A 61 8.46 9.81 -17.91
N SER A 62 8.26 10.94 -17.20
CA SER A 62 8.85 11.16 -15.88
C SER A 62 8.37 10.13 -14.87
N THR A 63 7.08 9.79 -14.90
CA THR A 63 6.50 8.78 -14.02
C THR A 63 7.12 7.41 -14.28
N LEU A 64 7.22 7.02 -15.55
CA LEU A 64 7.82 5.74 -15.92
C LEU A 64 9.29 5.65 -15.52
N ASN A 65 10.04 6.73 -15.67
CA ASN A 65 11.43 6.79 -15.23
C ASN A 65 11.55 6.65 -13.71
N MET A 66 10.69 7.33 -12.97
CA MET A 66 10.66 7.20 -11.50
C MET A 66 10.39 5.77 -11.08
N LEU A 67 9.42 5.11 -11.68
CA LEU A 67 9.08 3.73 -11.36
C LEU A 67 10.25 2.77 -11.58
N LYS A 68 11.10 3.06 -12.55
CA LYS A 68 12.28 2.25 -12.84
C LYS A 68 13.47 2.58 -11.93
N GLU A 69 13.69 3.87 -11.65
CA GLU A 69 14.86 4.33 -10.91
C GLU A 69 14.76 4.13 -9.42
N GLU A 70 13.56 4.22 -8.85
CA GLU A 70 13.33 4.14 -7.41
C GLU A 70 13.16 2.71 -6.87
N ASN A 71 13.48 1.70 -7.67
CA ASN A 71 13.34 0.29 -7.28
C ASN A 71 11.93 -0.06 -6.81
N VAL A 72 10.93 0.44 -7.52
CA VAL A 72 9.53 0.19 -7.18
C VAL A 72 9.15 -1.24 -7.52
N LYS A 73 8.65 -2.00 -6.55
CA LYS A 73 8.30 -3.42 -6.72
C LYS A 73 6.82 -3.63 -7.01
N ALA A 74 5.97 -2.68 -6.64
CA ALA A 74 4.54 -2.78 -6.89
C ALA A 74 3.89 -1.40 -6.87
N ILE A 75 2.80 -1.26 -7.60
CA ILE A 75 1.91 -0.11 -7.54
C ILE A 75 0.65 -0.56 -6.79
N PHE A 76 0.21 0.22 -5.81
CA PHE A 76 -0.90 -0.16 -4.95
C PHE A 76 -2.20 0.53 -5.39
N PRO A 77 -3.17 -0.23 -5.93
CA PRO A 77 -4.46 0.35 -6.31
C PRO A 77 -5.32 0.61 -5.07
N GLU A 78 -6.18 1.61 -5.17
CA GLU A 78 -7.14 1.96 -4.13
C GLU A 78 -8.53 1.36 -4.41
N GLN A 79 -8.67 0.68 -5.54
CA GLN A 79 -9.90 0.00 -5.96
C GLN A 79 -9.56 -1.20 -6.84
N ILE A 80 -10.44 -2.19 -6.85
CA ILE A 80 -10.34 -3.35 -7.73
C ILE A 80 -11.64 -3.43 -8.57
N PRO A 81 -11.54 -3.51 -9.90
CA PRO A 81 -10.32 -3.49 -10.70
C PRO A 81 -9.63 -2.13 -10.68
N ALA A 82 -8.31 -2.14 -10.84
CA ALA A 82 -7.52 -0.92 -10.90
C ALA A 82 -7.95 -0.04 -12.07
N SER A 83 -7.77 1.27 -11.94
CA SER A 83 -8.10 2.22 -13.00
C SER A 83 -7.28 1.94 -14.27
N LYS A 84 -7.80 2.39 -15.42
CA LYS A 84 -7.11 2.25 -16.71
C LYS A 84 -5.72 2.89 -16.65
N LEU A 85 -5.59 4.04 -15.98
CA LEU A 85 -4.31 4.72 -15.81
C LEU A 85 -3.30 3.83 -15.12
N LEU A 86 -3.65 3.25 -13.97
CA LEU A 86 -2.74 2.38 -13.22
C LEU A 86 -2.37 1.13 -14.01
N ARG A 87 -3.32 0.54 -14.71
CA ARG A 87 -3.05 -0.64 -15.55
C ARG A 87 -2.07 -0.30 -16.69
N ASN A 88 -2.22 0.87 -17.30
CA ASN A 88 -1.32 1.30 -18.37
C ASN A 88 0.08 1.59 -17.85
N LEU A 89 0.20 2.27 -16.71
CA LEU A 89 1.50 2.55 -16.09
C LEU A 89 2.21 1.26 -15.69
N SER A 90 1.47 0.31 -15.11
CA SER A 90 2.00 -1.00 -14.75
C SER A 90 2.55 -1.72 -15.97
N ARG A 91 1.78 -1.77 -17.06
CA ARG A 91 2.20 -2.45 -18.27
C ARG A 91 3.43 -1.79 -18.90
N GLN A 92 3.46 -0.47 -18.99
CA GLN A 92 4.56 0.25 -19.62
C GLN A 92 5.84 0.26 -18.79
N SER A 93 5.72 0.28 -17.47
CA SER A 93 6.87 0.25 -16.57
C SER A 93 7.37 -1.16 -16.24
N SER A 94 6.56 -2.17 -16.49
CA SER A 94 6.76 -3.55 -16.05
C SER A 94 6.76 -3.71 -14.53
N VAL A 95 6.23 -2.71 -13.81
CA VAL A 95 6.02 -2.80 -12.36
C VAL A 95 4.61 -3.34 -12.11
N PRO A 96 4.46 -4.47 -11.42
CA PRO A 96 3.14 -5.08 -11.23
C PRO A 96 2.24 -4.25 -10.32
N LEU A 97 0.94 -4.38 -10.53
CA LEU A 97 -0.04 -3.92 -9.56
C LEU A 97 -0.10 -4.93 -8.41
N ALA A 98 -0.27 -4.45 -7.18
CA ALA A 98 -0.56 -5.33 -6.06
C ALA A 98 -1.85 -6.11 -6.34
N SER A 99 -1.94 -7.34 -5.88
CA SER A 99 -3.08 -8.21 -6.16
C SER A 99 -4.35 -7.82 -5.39
N ASN A 100 -4.19 -7.04 -4.33
CA ASN A 100 -5.30 -6.51 -3.54
C ASN A 100 -5.21 -4.99 -3.49
N GLN A 101 -6.37 -4.34 -3.23
CA GLN A 101 -6.39 -2.90 -3.02
C GLN A 101 -5.94 -2.53 -1.61
N ILE A 102 -5.48 -1.30 -1.45
CA ILE A 102 -5.30 -0.68 -0.13
C ILE A 102 -6.52 0.19 0.18
N PHE A 103 -6.88 0.27 1.45
CA PHE A 103 -7.99 1.08 1.92
C PHE A 103 -7.44 2.34 2.57
N VAL A 104 -7.66 3.49 1.95
CA VAL A 104 -7.08 4.77 2.38
C VAL A 104 -8.11 5.72 2.98
N ASP A 105 -9.32 5.68 2.46
CA ASP A 105 -10.42 6.54 2.90
C ASP A 105 -11.60 5.66 3.31
N GLY A 106 -11.80 5.54 4.59
CA GLY A 106 -12.91 4.75 5.11
C GLY A 106 -12.54 3.32 5.43
N LEU A 107 -13.53 2.58 5.85
CA LEU A 107 -13.38 1.20 6.27
C LEU A 107 -13.77 0.25 5.14
N MET A 108 -13.22 -0.94 5.19
CA MET A 108 -13.74 -2.05 4.39
C MET A 108 -15.19 -2.31 4.77
N MET A 109 -15.98 -2.78 3.79
CA MET A 109 -17.33 -3.26 4.11
C MET A 109 -17.22 -4.30 5.21
N ASP A 110 -17.99 -4.17 6.27
CA ASP A 110 -17.95 -5.02 7.47
C ASP A 110 -16.59 -5.01 8.20
N GLY A 111 -15.70 -4.08 7.86
CA GLY A 111 -14.39 -3.95 8.49
C GLY A 111 -14.36 -2.91 9.60
N ASN A 112 -13.24 -2.89 10.32
CA ASN A 112 -12.94 -1.92 11.35
C ASN A 112 -11.48 -1.46 11.19
N MET A 113 -11.04 -0.56 12.06
CA MET A 113 -9.70 0.00 12.01
C MET A 113 -8.61 -1.08 12.04
N VAL A 114 -8.79 -2.12 12.85
CA VAL A 114 -7.81 -3.22 12.95
C VAL A 114 -7.82 -4.06 11.68
N SER A 115 -9.01 -4.38 11.15
CA SER A 115 -9.14 -5.14 9.90
C SER A 115 -8.48 -4.40 8.73
N VAL A 116 -8.68 -3.09 8.63
CA VAL A 116 -8.04 -2.27 7.59
C VAL A 116 -6.53 -2.30 7.74
N ALA A 117 -6.02 -2.10 8.95
CA ALA A 117 -4.58 -2.10 9.21
C ALA A 117 -3.95 -3.45 8.87
N VAL A 118 -4.59 -4.55 9.26
CA VAL A 118 -4.10 -5.91 8.97
C VAL A 118 -4.13 -6.16 7.46
N HIS A 119 -5.23 -5.84 6.79
CA HIS A 119 -5.35 -6.02 5.35
C HIS A 119 -4.28 -5.22 4.58
N ASN A 120 -4.17 -3.93 4.88
CA ASN A 120 -3.20 -3.07 4.21
C ASN A 120 -1.77 -3.55 4.45
N THR A 121 -1.44 -3.90 5.69
CA THR A 121 -0.10 -4.38 6.02
C THR A 121 0.24 -5.64 5.25
N CYS A 122 -0.63 -6.64 5.23
CA CYS A 122 -0.35 -7.87 4.49
C CYS A 122 -0.29 -7.64 2.98
N THR A 123 -1.14 -6.77 2.44
CA THR A 123 -1.07 -6.40 1.02
C THR A 123 0.29 -5.78 0.68
N ILE A 124 0.76 -4.85 1.51
CA ILE A 124 2.04 -4.17 1.31
C ILE A 124 3.21 -5.14 1.47
N VAL A 125 3.22 -5.89 2.56
CA VAL A 125 4.32 -6.83 2.86
C VAL A 125 4.47 -7.87 1.77
N ASP A 126 3.38 -8.54 1.39
CA ASP A 126 3.42 -9.59 0.38
C ASP A 126 3.79 -9.05 -1.00
N SER A 127 3.41 -7.82 -1.32
CA SER A 127 3.70 -7.21 -2.63
C SER A 127 5.15 -6.70 -2.74
N LEU A 128 5.81 -6.43 -1.62
CA LEU A 128 7.16 -5.87 -1.60
C LEU A 128 8.25 -6.89 -1.26
N GLY A 129 7.93 -8.17 -1.29
CA GLY A 129 8.90 -9.24 -1.12
C GLY A 129 9.06 -9.76 0.30
N GLY A 130 8.19 -9.34 1.23
CA GLY A 130 8.12 -9.89 2.56
C GLY A 130 7.14 -11.06 2.64
N SER A 131 6.85 -11.49 3.84
CA SER A 131 5.90 -12.55 4.12
C SER A 131 5.06 -12.17 5.33
N CYS A 132 3.76 -12.00 5.13
CA CYS A 132 2.85 -11.57 6.18
C CYS A 132 2.23 -12.76 6.92
N ASP A 133 2.27 -12.73 8.25
CA ASP A 133 1.62 -13.73 9.11
C ASP A 133 0.13 -13.38 9.24
N LYS A 134 -0.67 -13.95 8.36
CA LYS A 134 -2.11 -13.68 8.31
C LYS A 134 -2.87 -14.28 9.48
N GLU A 135 -2.38 -15.38 10.03
CA GLU A 135 -3.03 -16.02 11.19
C GLU A 135 -2.96 -15.12 12.42
N SER A 136 -1.79 -14.59 12.74
CA SER A 136 -1.65 -13.67 13.87
C SER A 136 -2.41 -12.37 13.65
N GLY A 137 -2.49 -11.89 12.40
CA GLY A 137 -3.34 -10.74 12.03
C GLY A 137 -4.81 -11.02 12.30
N SER A 138 -5.31 -12.17 11.90
CA SER A 138 -6.69 -12.59 12.17
C SER A 138 -6.99 -12.68 13.66
N ASN A 139 -6.03 -13.10 14.46
CA ASN A 139 -6.18 -13.15 15.91
C ASN A 139 -6.36 -11.75 16.51
N LEU A 140 -5.63 -10.75 16.01
CA LEU A 140 -5.79 -9.36 16.43
C LEU A 140 -7.19 -8.82 16.06
N GLU A 141 -7.69 -9.14 14.88
CA GLU A 141 -9.03 -8.76 14.46
C GLU A 141 -10.08 -9.37 15.40
N SER A 142 -9.92 -10.65 15.76
CA SER A 142 -10.84 -11.35 16.66
C SER A 142 -10.84 -10.73 18.06
N GLU A 143 -9.69 -10.33 18.57
CA GLU A 143 -9.58 -9.63 19.85
C GLU A 143 -10.31 -8.29 19.83
N TRP A 144 -10.19 -7.55 18.73
CA TRP A 144 -10.90 -6.28 18.57
C TRP A 144 -12.42 -6.47 18.63
N TYR A 145 -12.95 -7.48 17.93
CA TYR A 145 -14.37 -7.78 17.95
C TYR A 145 -14.86 -8.14 19.36
N LYS A 146 -14.07 -8.85 20.14
CA LYS A 146 -14.41 -9.18 21.53
C LYS A 146 -14.51 -7.94 22.42
N LEU A 147 -13.69 -6.91 22.15
CA LEU A 147 -13.70 -5.68 22.93
C LEU A 147 -14.86 -4.75 22.54
N SER A 148 -15.41 -4.89 21.35
CA SER A 148 -16.50 -4.04 20.86
C SER A 148 -17.89 -4.55 21.22
N ASP A 149 -18.00 -5.74 21.81
CA ASP A 149 -19.26 -6.30 22.36
C ASP A 149 -19.47 -5.79 23.83
#